data_91fc88edfaffecbfda5fffd8736d3c96
#
_entry.id   91fc88edfaffecbfda5fffd8736d3c96
#
_cell.length_a   1.000
_cell.length_b   1.000
_cell.length_c   1.000
_cell.angle_alpha   90.00
_cell.angle_beta   90.00
_cell.angle_gamma   90.00
#
_symmetry.space_group_name_H-M   'P 1'
#
loop_
_entity.id
_entity.type
_entity.pdbx_description
1 polymer ?
#
loop_
_entity_poly.entity_id
_entity_poly.type
_entity_poly.pdbx_seq_one_letter_code
_entity_poly.pdbx_strand_id
1 'polypeptide(L)'
;MRFFDYIDTIEKPTIDNIRVIYKAVNEKYDDLIDMALEPNSKNYKKWVQNMECLKKSENMMIDCICNKQITDTEWLELMYNIYRYQVKYGGLKYLTIEL
;
A
#
# COMPACT_ATOMS: atom_id res chain seq x y z
N MET A 1 -11.15 12.09 1.02
CA MET A 1 -10.51 11.77 2.34
C MET A 1 -9.08 11.33 2.11
N ARG A 2 -8.15 11.74 2.96
CA ARG A 2 -6.75 11.31 2.85
C ARG A 2 -6.59 9.87 3.31
N PHE A 3 -5.56 9.20 2.77
CA PHE A 3 -5.32 7.78 2.99
C PHE A 3 -5.30 7.37 4.48
N PHE A 4 -4.47 8.04 5.28
CA PHE A 4 -4.35 7.68 6.70
C PHE A 4 -5.56 8.12 7.52
N ASP A 5 -6.27 9.17 7.11
CA ASP A 5 -7.53 9.55 7.75
C ASP A 5 -8.57 8.43 7.57
N TYR A 6 -8.62 7.86 6.35
CA TYR A 6 -9.50 6.72 6.07
C TYR A 6 -9.15 5.51 6.95
N ILE A 7 -7.85 5.17 7.04
CA ILE A 7 -7.39 4.06 7.88
C ILE A 7 -7.79 4.28 9.34
N ASP A 8 -7.66 5.50 9.84
CA ASP A 8 -8.00 5.84 11.22
C ASP A 8 -9.50 5.69 11.51
N THR A 9 -10.37 5.67 10.51
CA THR A 9 -11.81 5.41 10.71
C THR A 9 -12.14 3.93 10.89
N ILE A 10 -11.20 3.03 10.60
CA ILE A 10 -11.45 1.59 10.60
C ILE A 10 -11.19 1.03 11.99
N GLU A 11 -12.25 0.65 12.69
CA GLU A 11 -12.15 -0.03 13.99
C GLU A 11 -11.98 -1.54 13.78
N LYS A 12 -12.83 -2.12 12.93
CA LYS A 12 -12.80 -3.54 12.59
C LYS A 12 -12.75 -3.67 11.06
N PRO A 13 -11.62 -4.10 10.51
CA PRO A 13 -11.44 -4.13 9.07
C PRO A 13 -12.39 -5.12 8.39
N THR A 14 -12.88 -4.72 7.22
CA THR A 14 -13.69 -5.55 6.34
C THR A 14 -12.97 -5.73 5.01
N ILE A 15 -13.41 -6.68 4.21
CA ILE A 15 -12.86 -6.87 2.86
C ILE A 15 -13.09 -5.62 1.99
N ASP A 16 -14.22 -4.93 2.17
CA ASP A 16 -14.46 -3.67 1.45
C ASP A 16 -13.43 -2.61 1.82
N ASN A 17 -13.05 -2.50 3.08
CA ASN A 17 -11.96 -1.61 3.50
C ASN A 17 -10.65 -1.98 2.79
N ILE A 18 -10.34 -3.28 2.72
CA ILE A 18 -9.11 -3.76 2.06
C ILE A 18 -9.10 -3.41 0.58
N ARG A 19 -10.25 -3.55 -0.11
CA ARG A 19 -10.36 -3.17 -1.52
C ARG A 19 -10.11 -1.68 -1.74
N VAL A 20 -10.62 -0.83 -0.87
CA VAL A 20 -10.42 0.62 -0.94
C VAL A 20 -8.94 0.96 -0.75
N ILE A 21 -8.31 0.38 0.27
CA ILE A 21 -6.88 0.57 0.55
C ILE A 21 -6.03 0.06 -0.62
N TYR A 22 -6.36 -1.13 -1.13
CA TYR A 22 -5.67 -1.74 -2.28
C TYR A 22 -5.67 -0.81 -3.50
N LYS A 23 -6.82 -0.24 -3.83
CA LYS A 23 -6.94 0.67 -4.97
C LYS A 23 -5.98 1.86 -4.85
N ALA A 24 -5.92 2.48 -3.67
CA ALA A 24 -5.04 3.62 -3.42
C ALA A 24 -3.56 3.21 -3.51
N VAL A 25 -3.19 2.09 -2.90
CA VAL A 25 -1.81 1.58 -2.92
C VAL A 25 -1.41 1.21 -4.35
N ASN A 26 -2.32 0.61 -5.12
CA ASN A 26 -2.06 0.24 -6.50
C ASN A 26 -1.84 1.47 -7.40
N GLU A 27 -2.56 2.55 -7.17
CA GLU A 27 -2.32 3.82 -7.88
C GLU A 27 -0.90 4.32 -7.63
N LYS A 28 -0.43 4.26 -6.40
CA LYS A 28 0.94 4.63 -6.05
C LYS A 28 1.96 3.72 -6.74
N TYR A 29 1.68 2.42 -6.79
CA TYR A 29 2.53 1.45 -7.48
C TYR A 29 2.64 1.75 -8.97
N ASP A 30 1.51 2.06 -9.61
CA ASP A 30 1.47 2.42 -11.03
C ASP A 30 2.28 3.69 -11.32
N ASP A 31 2.20 4.68 -10.42
CA ASP A 31 3.00 5.90 -10.53
C ASP A 31 4.50 5.59 -10.48
N LEU A 32 4.91 4.65 -9.63
CA LEU A 32 6.31 4.23 -9.56
C LEU A 32 6.75 3.50 -10.83
N ILE A 33 5.90 2.66 -11.40
CA ILE A 33 6.18 1.99 -12.67
C ILE A 33 6.38 3.02 -13.78
N ASP A 34 5.54 4.06 -13.82
CA ASP A 34 5.59 5.11 -14.83
C ASP A 34 6.88 5.93 -14.78
N MET A 35 7.59 5.94 -13.65
CA MET A 35 8.89 6.60 -13.55
C MET A 35 9.96 5.96 -14.44
N ALA A 36 9.86 4.64 -14.66
CA ALA A 36 10.70 3.88 -15.61
C ALA A 36 12.19 4.22 -15.57
N LEU A 37 12.80 4.17 -14.39
CA LEU A 37 14.21 4.51 -14.22
C LEU A 37 15.12 3.52 -14.94
N GLU A 38 16.20 4.06 -15.57
CA GLU A 38 17.21 3.24 -16.22
C GLU A 38 18.07 2.49 -15.19
N PRO A 39 18.51 1.24 -15.50
CA PRO A 39 19.31 0.44 -14.56
C PRO A 39 20.61 1.10 -14.10
N ASN A 40 21.17 2.02 -14.90
CA ASN A 40 22.40 2.74 -14.55
C ASN A 40 22.16 4.05 -13.80
N SER A 41 20.90 4.39 -13.53
CA SER A 41 20.56 5.56 -12.71
C SER A 41 20.99 5.33 -11.27
N LYS A 42 21.54 6.35 -10.62
CA LYS A 42 21.94 6.25 -9.21
C LYS A 42 20.74 5.98 -8.28
N ASN A 43 19.52 6.29 -8.71
CA ASN A 43 18.30 6.09 -7.92
C ASN A 43 17.58 4.78 -8.25
N TYR A 44 18.11 3.99 -9.20
CA TYR A 44 17.44 2.77 -9.67
C TYR A 44 17.22 1.76 -8.56
N LYS A 45 18.25 1.46 -7.77
CA LYS A 45 18.17 0.49 -6.69
C LYS A 45 17.12 0.88 -5.65
N LYS A 46 17.09 2.16 -5.28
CA LYS A 46 16.10 2.68 -4.33
C LYS A 46 14.69 2.58 -4.89
N TRP A 47 14.53 2.88 -6.18
CA TRP A 47 13.26 2.78 -6.88
C TRP A 47 12.72 1.35 -6.89
N VAL A 48 13.58 0.36 -7.21
CA VAL A 48 13.20 -1.06 -7.18
C VAL A 48 12.78 -1.49 -5.78
N GLN A 49 13.55 -1.11 -4.77
CA GLN A 49 13.23 -1.45 -3.37
C GLN A 49 11.91 -0.82 -2.92
N ASN A 50 11.63 0.40 -3.37
CA ASN A 50 10.36 1.09 -3.12
C ASN A 50 9.20 0.27 -3.69
N MET A 51 9.29 -0.13 -4.96
CA MET A 51 8.26 -0.93 -5.62
C MET A 51 8.06 -2.29 -4.95
N GLU A 52 9.14 -2.98 -4.59
CA GLU A 52 9.07 -4.28 -3.92
C GLU A 52 8.38 -4.19 -2.56
N CYS A 53 8.70 -3.15 -1.79
CA CYS A 53 8.09 -2.92 -0.49
C CYS A 53 6.57 -2.68 -0.62
N LEU A 54 6.17 -1.88 -1.60
CA LEU A 54 4.77 -1.59 -1.84
C LEU A 54 4.03 -2.83 -2.37
N LYS A 55 4.69 -3.60 -3.24
CA LYS A 55 4.14 -4.84 -3.80
C LYS A 55 3.86 -5.88 -2.72
N LYS A 56 4.69 -5.94 -1.68
CA LYS A 56 4.46 -6.82 -0.55
C LYS A 56 3.11 -6.53 0.14
N SER A 57 2.81 -5.25 0.36
CA SER A 57 1.52 -4.84 0.93
C SER A 57 0.36 -5.19 -0.01
N GLU A 58 0.53 -4.99 -1.32
CA GLU A 58 -0.48 -5.36 -2.31
C GLU A 58 -0.78 -6.86 -2.27
N ASN A 59 0.26 -7.71 -2.23
CA ASN A 59 0.09 -9.15 -2.20
C ASN A 59 -0.67 -9.60 -0.96
N MET A 60 -0.40 -9.00 0.20
CA MET A 60 -1.14 -9.28 1.43
C MET A 60 -2.62 -8.96 1.26
N MET A 61 -2.94 -7.82 0.64
CA MET A 61 -4.32 -7.42 0.41
C MET A 61 -5.01 -8.32 -0.62
N ILE A 62 -4.31 -8.71 -1.67
CA ILE A 62 -4.85 -9.65 -2.68
C ILE A 62 -5.23 -10.97 -2.02
N ASP A 63 -4.37 -11.51 -1.14
CA ASP A 63 -4.65 -12.75 -0.43
C ASP A 63 -5.91 -12.63 0.44
N CYS A 64 -6.07 -11.54 1.16
CA CYS A 64 -7.27 -11.29 1.95
C CYS A 64 -8.53 -11.21 1.08
N ILE A 65 -8.46 -10.52 -0.05
CA ILE A 65 -9.58 -10.36 -0.99
C ILE A 65 -9.97 -11.72 -1.59
N CYS A 66 -8.97 -12.51 -2.01
CA CYS A 66 -9.21 -13.83 -2.58
C CYS A 66 -9.81 -14.81 -1.57
N ASN A 67 -9.36 -14.75 -0.34
CA ASN A 67 -9.88 -15.60 0.75
C ASN A 67 -11.17 -15.07 1.36
N LYS A 68 -11.60 -13.87 0.96
CA LYS A 68 -12.80 -13.19 1.49
C LYS A 68 -12.79 -13.05 3.01
N GLN A 69 -11.60 -12.90 3.57
CA GLN A 69 -11.41 -12.89 5.02
C GLN A 69 -10.18 -12.05 5.36
N ILE A 70 -10.29 -11.30 6.46
CA ILE A 70 -9.15 -10.64 7.07
C ILE A 70 -9.16 -10.91 8.57
N THR A 71 -8.09 -11.52 9.07
CA THR A 71 -7.91 -11.75 10.50
C THR A 71 -7.27 -10.53 11.16
N ASP A 72 -7.35 -10.46 12.49
CA ASP A 72 -6.70 -9.40 13.25
C ASP A 72 -5.19 -9.41 13.03
N THR A 73 -4.58 -10.59 12.96
CA THR A 73 -3.15 -10.75 12.68
C THR A 73 -2.78 -10.20 11.30
N GLU A 74 -3.56 -10.55 10.28
CA GLU A 74 -3.34 -10.04 8.92
C GLU A 74 -3.47 -8.52 8.85
N TRP A 75 -4.45 -7.96 9.55
CA TRP A 75 -4.63 -6.51 9.62
C TRP A 75 -3.43 -5.82 10.26
N LEU A 76 -2.93 -6.36 11.38
CA LEU A 76 -1.75 -5.81 12.06
C LEU A 76 -0.51 -5.88 11.19
N GLU A 77 -0.30 -7.00 10.49
CA GLU A 77 0.82 -7.15 9.56
C GLU A 77 0.74 -6.17 8.40
N LEU A 78 -0.46 -5.99 7.83
CA LEU A 78 -0.69 -5.04 6.75
C LEU A 78 -0.39 -3.61 7.22
N MET A 79 -0.90 -3.23 8.39
CA MET A 79 -0.66 -1.90 8.96
C MET A 79 0.82 -1.66 9.24
N TYR A 80 1.51 -2.67 9.76
CA TYR A 80 2.95 -2.60 9.98
C TYR A 80 3.69 -2.30 8.67
N ASN A 81 3.36 -3.00 7.60
CA ASN A 81 4.01 -2.80 6.29
C ASN A 81 3.69 -1.42 5.70
N ILE A 82 2.44 -0.97 5.82
CA ILE A 82 2.00 0.33 5.30
C ILE A 82 2.70 1.48 6.04
N TYR A 83 2.72 1.45 7.37
CA TYR A 83 3.38 2.50 8.15
C TYR A 83 4.89 2.48 7.98
N ARG A 84 5.48 1.30 7.89
CA ARG A 84 6.92 1.15 7.60
C ARG A 84 7.26 1.76 6.24
N TYR A 85 6.44 1.49 5.22
CA TYR A 85 6.62 2.11 3.91
C TYR A 85 6.56 3.63 4.00
N GLN A 86 5.57 4.17 4.70
CA GLN A 86 5.40 5.61 4.87
C GLN A 86 6.63 6.24 5.53
N VAL A 87 7.17 5.61 6.57
CA VAL A 87 8.36 6.12 7.27
C VAL A 87 9.57 6.10 6.34
N LYS A 88 9.73 5.05 5.55
CA LYS A 88 10.92 4.86 4.72
C LYS A 88 10.89 5.65 3.42
N TYR A 89 9.76 5.71 2.74
CA TYR A 89 9.63 6.30 1.41
C TYR A 89 8.70 7.51 1.35
N GLY A 90 7.77 7.63 2.27
CA GLY A 90 6.75 8.68 2.24
C GLY A 90 5.76 8.48 1.09
N GLY A 91 4.91 9.47 0.88
CA GLY A 91 4.02 9.49 -0.29
C GLY A 91 2.63 8.94 -0.05
N LEU A 92 2.44 7.91 0.79
CA LEU A 92 1.10 7.38 1.06
C LEU A 92 0.18 8.41 1.70
N LYS A 93 0.73 9.28 2.53
CA LYS A 93 -0.05 10.34 3.19
C LYS A 93 -0.70 11.31 2.22
N TYR A 94 -0.19 11.39 0.99
CA TYR A 94 -0.73 12.30 -0.03
C TYR A 94 -1.81 11.66 -0.89
N LEU A 95 -2.00 10.35 -0.78
CA LEU A 95 -3.04 9.66 -1.52
C LEU A 95 -4.42 10.06 -1.03
N THR A 96 -5.36 10.16 -1.97
CA THR A 96 -6.75 10.49 -1.68
C THR A 96 -7.62 9.25 -1.88
N ILE A 97 -8.51 9.01 -0.94
CA ILE A 97 -9.50 7.94 -1.01
C ILE A 97 -10.81 8.52 -1.51
N GLU A 98 -11.33 7.96 -2.60
CA GLU A 98 -12.66 8.27 -3.12
C GLU A 98 -13.64 7.21 -2.60
N LEU A 99 -14.70 7.68 -1.95
CA LEU A 99 -15.72 6.80 -1.40
C LEU A 99 -17.03 6.90 -2.18
#